data_f9d2ee14927905d08329f70dc159d74e
#
_entry.id   f9d2ee14927905d08329f70dc159d74e
#
_cell.length_a   1.000
_cell.length_b   1.000
_cell.length_c   1.000
_cell.angle_alpha   90.00
_cell.angle_beta   90.00
_cell.angle_gamma   90.00
#
_symmetry.space_group_name_H-M   'P 1'
#
loop_
_entity.id
_entity.type
_entity.pdbx_description
1 polymer ?
#
loop_
_entity_poly.entity_id
_entity_poly.type
_entity_poly.pdbx_seq_one_letter_code
_entity_poly.pdbx_strand_id
1 'polypeptide(L)'
;MTYNFDEIIDRRHTNALNTDGFRGYIFHAGPEKVFPYKDEEFVRMWVADMEFGVAPEILDALRGRIDRRIFGYTGLYDDEYYNAFSKWCRDHYDWDFPREQLCVTPGIIPALYQLTETLCTKDEKVLVNTPAYGYFVHAAEYAGVGVLTSPLRKKADGTFEPDFEDFERKCADPACKLVFWCNPQNPTGRMWTEEELRKAAAIMEKYNLWVVSDEIHCDLIRCGRRHIPMAKVMTDYPKLITCMAPSKTFNLAGLAFSNIIIRDKTLRGRFRDRDKLFGMVNPMSLTAAKAAYERGGAWHEALKAYLDGNFAFVKEFFARELPEAVMYIPEATYLAWVDLGKCLPEDTDLPDFFANKAGVLLEGGNGLFVGNAAGYIRLNLAMPRSIIGTGLKRMAEAIRREQAK
;
A
#
# COMPACT_ATOMS: atom_id res chain seq x y z
N MET A 1 11.08 25.74 3.65
CA MET A 1 11.34 25.03 4.92
C MET A 1 12.17 23.79 4.60
N THR A 2 13.13 23.45 5.45
CA THR A 2 13.87 22.18 5.31
C THR A 2 13.16 21.16 6.19
N TYR A 3 12.64 20.08 5.61
CA TYR A 3 12.01 18.98 6.35
C TYR A 3 13.11 18.04 6.88
N ASN A 4 12.99 17.62 8.13
CA ASN A 4 13.98 16.74 8.77
C ASN A 4 13.45 15.29 8.80
N PHE A 5 13.92 14.46 7.88
CA PHE A 5 13.60 13.03 7.82
C PHE A 5 14.58 12.15 8.61
N ASP A 6 15.59 12.72 9.25
CA ASP A 6 16.51 12.01 10.14
C ASP A 6 16.09 12.09 11.62
N GLU A 7 15.01 12.82 11.93
CA GLU A 7 14.43 12.88 13.27
C GLU A 7 13.90 11.52 13.71
N ILE A 8 14.31 11.10 14.91
CA ILE A 8 13.80 9.87 15.53
C ILE A 8 12.64 10.25 16.46
N ILE A 9 11.44 9.85 16.09
CA ILE A 9 10.21 10.13 16.84
C ILE A 9 9.87 8.91 17.69
N ASP A 10 9.73 9.11 19.00
CA ASP A 10 9.32 8.04 19.93
C ASP A 10 7.83 7.75 19.78
N ARG A 11 7.49 6.52 19.39
CA ARG A 11 6.12 6.04 19.23
C ARG A 11 5.65 5.13 20.38
N ARG A 12 6.50 4.92 21.38
CA ARG A 12 6.14 4.08 22.54
C ARG A 12 5.00 4.71 23.33
N HIS A 13 4.17 3.87 23.92
CA HIS A 13 3.00 4.29 24.71
C HIS A 13 1.95 5.12 23.94
N THR A 14 1.89 4.93 22.63
CA THR A 14 0.89 5.57 21.77
C THR A 14 -0.15 4.59 21.22
N ASN A 15 -0.07 3.30 21.59
CA ASN A 15 -0.84 2.20 21.01
C ASN A 15 -0.64 2.10 19.48
N ALA A 16 0.52 2.49 18.98
CA ALA A 16 0.82 2.40 17.56
C ALA A 16 0.96 0.92 17.16
N LEU A 17 0.28 0.53 16.08
CA LEU A 17 0.35 -0.84 15.55
C LEU A 17 1.80 -1.29 15.35
N ASN A 18 2.65 -0.39 14.85
CA ASN A 18 4.07 -0.64 14.59
C ASN A 18 4.83 -1.07 15.84
N THR A 19 4.55 -0.47 17.02
CA THR A 19 5.23 -0.77 18.28
C THR A 19 4.54 -1.86 19.09
N ASP A 20 3.21 -1.83 19.16
CA ASP A 20 2.46 -2.61 20.15
C ASP A 20 1.71 -3.80 19.53
N GLY A 21 1.47 -3.77 18.20
CA GLY A 21 0.62 -4.76 17.53
C GLY A 21 1.36 -5.90 16.80
N PHE A 22 2.69 -5.92 16.78
CA PHE A 22 3.47 -6.81 15.93
C PHE A 22 3.29 -8.30 16.26
N ARG A 23 3.09 -8.67 17.54
CA ARG A 23 2.87 -10.07 17.93
C ARG A 23 1.61 -10.64 17.28
N GLY A 24 0.50 -9.92 17.37
CA GLY A 24 -0.75 -10.35 16.76
C GLY A 24 -0.72 -10.32 15.25
N TYR A 25 -0.12 -9.28 14.66
CA TYR A 25 -0.16 -9.08 13.22
C TYR A 25 0.82 -9.97 12.45
N ILE A 26 2.09 -10.04 12.87
CA ILE A 26 3.12 -10.80 12.15
C ILE A 26 3.09 -12.28 12.54
N PHE A 27 2.91 -12.56 13.84
CA PHE A 27 3.10 -13.90 14.39
C PHE A 27 1.81 -14.61 14.79
N HIS A 28 0.64 -13.94 14.63
CA HIS A 28 -0.66 -14.44 15.07
C HIS A 28 -0.66 -14.94 16.51
N ALA A 29 0.10 -14.28 17.40
CA ALA A 29 0.36 -14.67 18.77
C ALA A 29 -0.02 -13.54 19.75
N GLY A 30 -0.24 -13.93 21.00
CA GLY A 30 -0.48 -13.00 22.10
C GLY A 30 0.81 -12.52 22.79
N PRO A 31 0.64 -11.82 23.93
CA PRO A 31 1.78 -11.29 24.71
C PRO A 31 2.72 -12.37 25.26
N GLU A 32 2.27 -13.63 25.30
CA GLU A 32 3.05 -14.79 25.76
C GLU A 32 4.19 -15.16 24.79
N LYS A 33 4.14 -14.71 23.52
CA LYS A 33 5.25 -14.94 22.58
C LYS A 33 6.45 -14.08 22.99
N VAL A 34 7.49 -14.76 23.48
CA VAL A 34 8.73 -14.13 23.95
C VAL A 34 9.81 -14.20 22.88
N PHE A 35 10.61 -13.16 22.79
CA PHE A 35 11.75 -13.07 21.89
C PHE A 35 13.05 -12.85 22.69
N PRO A 36 14.24 -13.13 22.10
CA PRO A 36 15.54 -12.84 22.74
C PRO A 36 15.82 -11.34 22.92
N TYR A 37 15.05 -10.46 22.23
CA TYR A 37 15.15 -9.02 22.29
C TYR A 37 13.99 -8.44 23.09
N LYS A 38 14.21 -7.34 23.82
CA LYS A 38 13.14 -6.55 24.41
C LYS A 38 12.38 -5.79 23.31
N ASP A 39 11.14 -5.42 23.58
CA ASP A 39 10.28 -4.76 22.57
C ASP A 39 10.87 -3.44 22.06
N GLU A 40 11.54 -2.67 22.92
CA GLU A 40 12.22 -1.42 22.56
C GLU A 40 13.50 -1.60 21.75
N GLU A 41 14.08 -2.81 21.70
CA GLU A 41 15.30 -3.12 20.96
C GLU A 41 15.05 -3.52 19.50
N PHE A 42 13.78 -3.78 19.14
CA PHE A 42 13.45 -4.15 17.77
C PHE A 42 13.60 -2.97 16.80
N VAL A 43 14.22 -3.27 15.66
CA VAL A 43 14.14 -2.43 14.46
C VAL A 43 12.87 -2.81 13.69
N ARG A 44 11.97 -1.86 13.49
CA ARG A 44 10.61 -2.10 12.97
C ARG A 44 10.52 -1.71 11.50
N MET A 45 10.70 -2.67 10.59
CA MET A 45 10.70 -2.47 9.14
C MET A 45 9.49 -3.16 8.46
N TRP A 46 8.37 -3.29 9.13
CA TRP A 46 7.26 -4.14 8.72
C TRP A 46 6.04 -3.38 8.19
N VAL A 47 5.24 -2.78 9.04
CA VAL A 47 3.98 -2.14 8.63
C VAL A 47 4.22 -0.96 7.67
N ALA A 48 3.32 -0.81 6.71
CA ALA A 48 3.42 0.26 5.72
C ALA A 48 2.81 1.59 6.24
N ASP A 49 3.39 2.11 7.33
CA ASP A 49 3.32 3.52 7.77
C ASP A 49 4.73 4.10 7.87
N MET A 50 4.88 5.37 8.15
CA MET A 50 6.20 6.01 8.15
C MET A 50 6.66 6.33 9.58
N GLU A 51 7.97 6.30 9.80
CA GLU A 51 8.63 6.81 11.00
C GLU A 51 8.94 8.31 10.91
N PHE A 52 8.41 9.00 9.89
CA PHE A 52 8.58 10.44 9.68
C PHE A 52 7.42 11.23 10.27
N GLY A 53 7.74 12.42 10.80
CA GLY A 53 6.72 13.39 11.18
C GLY A 53 5.84 13.79 9.98
N VAL A 54 4.56 13.96 10.24
CA VAL A 54 3.60 14.48 9.27
C VAL A 54 3.98 15.90 8.86
N ALA A 55 3.70 16.29 7.63
CA ALA A 55 3.99 17.63 7.10
C ALA A 55 3.49 18.73 8.06
N PRO A 56 4.33 19.73 8.39
CA PRO A 56 3.95 20.81 9.31
C PRO A 56 2.66 21.53 8.89
N GLU A 57 2.43 21.69 7.60
CA GLU A 57 1.24 22.34 7.03
C GLU A 57 -0.05 21.57 7.35
N ILE A 58 0.03 20.26 7.46
CA ILE A 58 -1.09 19.40 7.88
C ILE A 58 -1.31 19.53 9.39
N LEU A 59 -0.22 19.51 10.18
CA LEU A 59 -0.31 19.69 11.63
C LEU A 59 -0.91 21.04 12.00
N ASP A 60 -0.55 22.11 11.30
CA ASP A 60 -1.10 23.45 11.55
C ASP A 60 -2.59 23.51 11.21
N ALA A 61 -3.03 22.83 10.15
CA ALA A 61 -4.46 22.71 9.86
C ALA A 61 -5.23 21.97 10.96
N LEU A 62 -4.66 20.88 11.47
CA LEU A 62 -5.24 20.11 12.57
C LEU A 62 -5.33 20.93 13.86
N ARG A 63 -4.27 21.69 14.22
CA ARG A 63 -4.27 22.63 15.37
C ARG A 63 -5.38 23.66 15.21
N GLY A 64 -5.47 24.30 14.04
CA GLY A 64 -6.53 25.25 13.76
C GLY A 64 -7.95 24.65 13.82
N ARG A 65 -8.11 23.35 13.53
CA ARG A 65 -9.38 22.65 13.72
C ARG A 65 -9.67 22.40 15.19
N ILE A 66 -8.67 22.03 15.99
CA ILE A 66 -8.78 21.84 17.43
C ILE A 66 -9.19 23.14 18.10
N ASP A 67 -8.62 24.27 17.71
CA ASP A 67 -8.90 25.59 18.29
C ASP A 67 -10.36 26.06 18.08
N ARG A 68 -11.09 25.48 17.12
CA ARG A 68 -12.54 25.68 16.99
C ARG A 68 -13.36 24.98 18.06
N ARG A 69 -12.81 24.02 18.79
CA ARG A 69 -13.37 23.34 19.97
C ARG A 69 -14.71 22.62 19.76
N ILE A 70 -15.14 22.38 18.52
CA ILE A 70 -16.39 21.70 18.16
C ILE A 70 -16.08 20.57 17.18
N PHE A 71 -16.44 19.34 17.56
CA PHE A 71 -16.23 18.11 16.78
C PHE A 71 -17.57 17.43 16.46
N GLY A 72 -18.54 18.23 16.02
CA GLY A 72 -19.86 17.74 15.62
C GLY A 72 -19.84 16.96 14.31
N TYR A 73 -21.00 16.44 13.94
CA TYR A 73 -21.18 15.69 12.70
C TYR A 73 -20.69 16.47 11.50
N THR A 74 -19.89 15.82 10.67
CA THR A 74 -19.20 16.43 9.53
C THR A 74 -19.41 15.60 8.28
N GLY A 75 -19.51 16.25 7.12
CA GLY A 75 -19.63 15.63 5.80
C GLY A 75 -19.06 16.53 4.72
N LEU A 76 -19.09 16.08 3.47
CA LEU A 76 -18.67 16.84 2.31
C LEU A 76 -19.86 17.64 1.76
N TYR A 77 -20.19 18.77 2.39
CA TYR A 77 -21.34 19.59 2.03
C TYR A 77 -21.03 20.68 0.98
N ASP A 78 -19.75 21.05 0.87
CA ASP A 78 -19.22 22.00 -0.12
C ASP A 78 -18.27 21.30 -1.11
N ASP A 79 -17.70 22.07 -2.03
CA ASP A 79 -16.77 21.59 -3.04
C ASP A 79 -15.30 21.72 -2.64
N GLU A 80 -15.00 22.24 -1.45
CA GLU A 80 -13.61 22.57 -1.08
C GLU A 80 -12.69 21.34 -1.10
N TYR A 81 -13.13 20.24 -0.50
CA TYR A 81 -12.36 19.01 -0.50
C TYR A 81 -12.22 18.42 -1.90
N TYR A 82 -13.34 18.33 -2.64
CA TYR A 82 -13.30 17.85 -4.02
C TYR A 82 -12.34 18.67 -4.88
N ASN A 83 -12.40 20.01 -4.77
CA ASN A 83 -11.54 20.91 -5.53
C ASN A 83 -10.05 20.69 -5.19
N ALA A 84 -9.72 20.51 -3.91
CA ALA A 84 -8.35 20.19 -3.48
C ALA A 84 -7.85 18.89 -4.07
N PHE A 85 -8.63 17.82 -3.96
CA PHE A 85 -8.26 16.49 -4.44
C PHE A 85 -8.26 16.40 -5.97
N SER A 86 -9.27 16.93 -6.66
CA SER A 86 -9.29 16.93 -8.13
C SER A 86 -8.19 17.81 -8.73
N LYS A 87 -7.84 18.92 -8.07
CA LYS A 87 -6.67 19.72 -8.47
C LYS A 87 -5.38 18.90 -8.33
N TRP A 88 -5.21 18.18 -7.21
CA TRP A 88 -4.07 17.29 -7.02
C TRP A 88 -3.98 16.26 -8.15
N CYS A 89 -5.10 15.61 -8.51
CA CYS A 89 -5.13 14.63 -9.59
C CYS A 89 -4.79 15.24 -10.96
N ARG A 90 -5.27 16.46 -11.26
CA ARG A 90 -4.91 17.16 -12.49
C ARG A 90 -3.43 17.49 -12.55
N ASP A 91 -2.88 18.04 -11.46
CA ASP A 91 -1.49 18.49 -11.42
C ASP A 91 -0.50 17.31 -11.50
N HIS A 92 -0.80 16.19 -10.82
CA HIS A 92 0.12 15.07 -10.66
C HIS A 92 -0.08 13.96 -11.71
N TYR A 93 -1.32 13.74 -12.18
CA TYR A 93 -1.66 12.62 -13.05
C TYR A 93 -2.23 13.04 -14.41
N ASP A 94 -2.51 14.36 -14.61
CA ASP A 94 -3.23 14.84 -15.78
C ASP A 94 -4.56 14.08 -15.96
N TRP A 95 -5.30 13.96 -14.86
CA TRP A 95 -6.55 13.24 -14.77
C TRP A 95 -7.56 14.03 -13.94
N ASP A 96 -8.82 13.98 -14.38
CA ASP A 96 -9.95 14.61 -13.71
C ASP A 96 -11.16 13.69 -13.70
N PHE A 97 -12.11 13.95 -12.80
CA PHE A 97 -13.34 13.18 -12.66
C PHE A 97 -14.46 14.07 -12.11
N PRO A 98 -15.74 13.79 -12.46
CA PRO A 98 -16.88 14.55 -11.93
C PRO A 98 -17.05 14.39 -10.41
N ARG A 99 -17.45 15.49 -9.74
CA ARG A 99 -17.65 15.52 -8.28
C ARG A 99 -18.57 14.40 -7.76
N GLU A 100 -19.64 14.11 -8.48
CA GLU A 100 -20.61 13.09 -8.08
C GLU A 100 -20.03 11.66 -8.06
N GLN A 101 -18.91 11.43 -8.72
CA GLN A 101 -18.21 10.12 -8.70
C GLN A 101 -17.42 9.90 -7.43
N LEU A 102 -17.09 10.97 -6.69
CA LEU A 102 -16.34 10.86 -5.44
C LEU A 102 -17.22 10.33 -4.31
N CYS A 103 -16.78 9.23 -3.71
CA CYS A 103 -17.21 8.73 -2.43
C CYS A 103 -16.00 8.73 -1.48
N VAL A 104 -16.24 8.82 -0.17
CA VAL A 104 -15.18 8.75 0.83
C VAL A 104 -15.47 7.65 1.83
N THR A 105 -14.43 6.97 2.28
CA THR A 105 -14.53 5.87 3.26
C THR A 105 -13.44 6.02 4.33
N PRO A 106 -13.54 5.34 5.48
CA PRO A 106 -12.49 5.36 6.50
C PRO A 106 -11.17 4.71 6.05
N GLY A 107 -11.15 4.05 4.90
CA GLY A 107 -9.96 3.40 4.35
C GLY A 107 -10.27 2.62 3.08
N ILE A 108 -9.23 2.29 2.30
CA ILE A 108 -9.41 1.47 1.10
C ILE A 108 -9.83 0.04 1.48
N ILE A 109 -9.26 -0.56 2.52
CA ILE A 109 -9.65 -1.91 2.96
C ILE A 109 -11.17 -2.02 3.22
N PRO A 110 -11.83 -1.15 4.02
CA PRO A 110 -13.28 -1.15 4.15
C PRO A 110 -14.02 -1.05 2.81
N ALA A 111 -13.50 -0.23 1.88
CA ALA A 111 -14.09 -0.11 0.54
C ALA A 111 -13.97 -1.42 -0.27
N LEU A 112 -12.82 -2.13 -0.20
CA LEU A 112 -12.64 -3.42 -0.88
C LEU A 112 -13.66 -4.45 -0.40
N TYR A 113 -13.86 -4.56 0.92
CA TYR A 113 -14.88 -5.47 1.51
C TYR A 113 -16.27 -5.11 1.01
N GLN A 114 -16.64 -3.84 1.11
CA GLN A 114 -17.96 -3.36 0.69
C GLN A 114 -18.21 -3.57 -0.81
N LEU A 115 -17.22 -3.28 -1.66
CA LEU A 115 -17.32 -3.48 -3.11
C LEU A 115 -17.44 -4.96 -3.46
N THR A 116 -16.67 -5.83 -2.83
CA THR A 116 -16.75 -7.28 -3.07
C THR A 116 -18.13 -7.83 -2.74
N GLU A 117 -18.66 -7.55 -1.55
CA GLU A 117 -20.01 -7.96 -1.16
C GLU A 117 -21.12 -7.35 -2.03
N THR A 118 -20.86 -6.15 -2.60
CA THR A 118 -21.86 -5.48 -3.44
C THR A 118 -21.89 -6.01 -4.86
N LEU A 119 -20.73 -6.42 -5.38
CA LEU A 119 -20.52 -6.77 -6.79
C LEU A 119 -20.54 -8.26 -7.06
N CYS A 120 -20.18 -9.09 -6.09
CA CYS A 120 -20.04 -10.53 -6.28
C CYS A 120 -21.12 -11.33 -5.55
N THR A 121 -21.56 -12.42 -6.15
CA THR A 121 -22.34 -13.48 -5.51
C THR A 121 -21.41 -14.63 -5.10
N LYS A 122 -21.92 -15.58 -4.28
CA LYS A 122 -21.09 -16.69 -3.75
C LYS A 122 -20.51 -17.62 -4.82
N ASP A 123 -21.11 -17.65 -6.01
CA ASP A 123 -20.64 -18.48 -7.13
C ASP A 123 -19.62 -17.74 -8.02
N GLU A 124 -19.39 -16.46 -7.76
CA GLU A 124 -18.48 -15.63 -8.51
C GLU A 124 -17.10 -15.54 -7.83
N LYS A 125 -16.11 -15.04 -8.56
CA LYS A 125 -14.72 -14.98 -8.12
C LYS A 125 -14.10 -13.61 -8.32
N VAL A 126 -13.14 -13.30 -7.46
CA VAL A 126 -12.24 -12.15 -7.58
C VAL A 126 -10.93 -12.61 -8.20
N LEU A 127 -10.37 -11.84 -9.13
CA LEU A 127 -9.05 -12.07 -9.72
C LEU A 127 -8.03 -11.08 -9.15
N VAL A 128 -6.86 -11.59 -8.73
CA VAL A 128 -5.73 -10.81 -8.25
C VAL A 128 -4.42 -11.24 -8.91
N ASN A 129 -3.51 -10.28 -9.19
CA ASN A 129 -2.14 -10.63 -9.59
C ASN A 129 -1.31 -10.93 -8.34
N THR A 130 -0.46 -11.96 -8.40
CA THR A 130 0.41 -12.34 -7.28
C THR A 130 1.90 -12.20 -7.61
N PRO A 131 2.78 -11.90 -6.61
CA PRO A 131 2.48 -11.78 -5.20
C PRO A 131 1.56 -10.59 -4.92
N ALA A 132 0.64 -10.73 -3.97
CA ALA A 132 -0.37 -9.72 -3.69
C ALA A 132 -0.46 -9.40 -2.19
N TYR A 133 -0.96 -8.21 -1.90
CA TYR A 133 -1.33 -7.83 -0.54
C TYR A 133 -2.53 -8.67 -0.07
N GLY A 134 -2.40 -9.31 1.10
CA GLY A 134 -3.36 -10.30 1.58
C GLY A 134 -4.81 -9.82 1.67
N TYR A 135 -5.04 -8.54 1.92
CA TYR A 135 -6.40 -8.01 2.06
C TYR A 135 -7.26 -8.05 0.79
N PHE A 136 -6.66 -8.22 -0.39
CA PHE A 136 -7.46 -8.50 -1.59
C PHE A 136 -8.14 -9.88 -1.49
N VAL A 137 -7.43 -10.86 -0.93
CA VAL A 137 -7.99 -12.20 -0.70
C VAL A 137 -8.93 -12.20 0.50
N HIS A 138 -8.56 -11.53 1.59
CA HIS A 138 -9.44 -11.42 2.77
C HIS A 138 -10.79 -10.75 2.44
N ALA A 139 -10.83 -9.79 1.51
CA ALA A 139 -12.08 -9.18 1.07
C ALA A 139 -12.99 -10.21 0.35
N ALA A 140 -12.40 -11.11 -0.45
CA ALA A 140 -13.12 -12.19 -1.10
C ALA A 140 -13.59 -13.26 -0.10
N GLU A 141 -12.72 -13.68 0.81
CA GLU A 141 -13.04 -14.65 1.87
C GLU A 141 -14.19 -14.15 2.76
N TYR A 142 -14.13 -12.87 3.16
CA TYR A 142 -15.19 -12.24 3.96
C TYR A 142 -16.54 -12.25 3.25
N ALA A 143 -16.55 -11.97 1.95
CA ALA A 143 -17.74 -12.02 1.12
C ALA A 143 -18.20 -13.46 0.79
N GLY A 144 -17.38 -14.45 1.10
CA GLY A 144 -17.65 -15.86 0.79
C GLY A 144 -17.56 -16.17 -0.71
N VAL A 145 -16.72 -15.44 -1.46
CA VAL A 145 -16.51 -15.62 -2.90
C VAL A 145 -15.15 -16.24 -3.19
N GLY A 146 -15.01 -16.91 -4.35
CA GLY A 146 -13.77 -17.56 -4.75
C GLY A 146 -12.68 -16.56 -5.16
N VAL A 147 -11.42 -17.03 -5.17
CA VAL A 147 -10.27 -16.25 -5.62
C VAL A 147 -9.59 -16.94 -6.79
N LEU A 148 -9.33 -16.18 -7.86
CA LEU A 148 -8.44 -16.54 -8.95
C LEU A 148 -7.13 -15.76 -8.77
N THR A 149 -6.01 -16.42 -9.02
CA THR A 149 -4.70 -15.76 -9.01
C THR A 149 -4.05 -15.83 -10.37
N SER A 150 -3.40 -14.73 -10.78
CA SER A 150 -2.56 -14.66 -11.96
C SER A 150 -1.14 -14.23 -11.54
N PRO A 151 -0.18 -15.18 -11.48
CA PRO A 151 1.16 -14.88 -11.05
C PRO A 151 1.89 -13.95 -12.01
N LEU A 152 2.53 -12.92 -11.45
CA LEU A 152 3.49 -12.10 -12.20
C LEU A 152 4.72 -12.94 -12.53
N ARG A 153 5.28 -12.73 -13.72
CA ARG A 153 6.53 -13.35 -14.13
C ARG A 153 7.72 -12.54 -13.61
N LYS A 154 8.62 -13.22 -12.90
CA LYS A 154 9.89 -12.63 -12.48
C LYS A 154 10.86 -12.63 -13.67
N LYS A 155 11.48 -11.48 -13.94
CA LYS A 155 12.51 -11.30 -14.97
C LYS A 155 13.90 -11.55 -14.38
N ALA A 156 14.88 -11.72 -15.26
CA ALA A 156 16.27 -11.99 -14.88
C ALA A 156 16.90 -10.84 -14.05
N ASP A 157 16.44 -9.61 -14.24
CA ASP A 157 16.89 -8.43 -13.50
C ASP A 157 16.22 -8.27 -12.11
N GLY A 158 15.34 -9.21 -11.74
CA GLY A 158 14.58 -9.20 -10.47
C GLY A 158 13.29 -8.40 -10.52
N THR A 159 12.98 -7.74 -11.65
CA THR A 159 11.70 -7.05 -11.86
C THR A 159 10.58 -8.04 -12.18
N PHE A 160 9.35 -7.56 -12.15
CA PHE A 160 8.17 -8.39 -12.40
C PHE A 160 7.36 -7.81 -13.58
N GLU A 161 6.68 -8.65 -14.32
CA GLU A 161 5.78 -8.27 -15.40
C GLU A 161 4.50 -9.12 -15.36
N PRO A 162 3.36 -8.62 -15.87
CA PRO A 162 2.14 -9.43 -15.98
C PRO A 162 2.32 -10.60 -16.96
N ASP A 163 1.82 -11.78 -16.58
CA ASP A 163 1.57 -12.86 -17.51
C ASP A 163 0.21 -12.65 -18.19
N PHE A 164 0.19 -11.93 -19.30
CA PHE A 164 -1.06 -11.59 -19.95
C PHE A 164 -1.80 -12.78 -20.57
N GLU A 165 -1.13 -13.89 -20.87
CA GLU A 165 -1.79 -15.11 -21.33
C GLU A 165 -2.55 -15.77 -20.18
N ASP A 166 -1.91 -15.91 -19.02
CA ASP A 166 -2.56 -16.43 -17.82
C ASP A 166 -3.65 -15.47 -17.34
N PHE A 167 -3.38 -14.16 -17.31
CA PHE A 167 -4.34 -13.14 -16.90
C PHE A 167 -5.61 -13.17 -17.75
N GLU A 168 -5.48 -13.23 -19.09
CA GLU A 168 -6.63 -13.30 -20.00
C GLU A 168 -7.41 -14.60 -19.81
N ARG A 169 -6.73 -15.75 -19.65
CA ARG A 169 -7.36 -17.02 -19.36
C ARG A 169 -8.21 -16.99 -18.08
N LYS A 170 -7.70 -16.30 -17.03
CA LYS A 170 -8.42 -16.13 -15.75
C LYS A 170 -9.59 -15.16 -15.89
N CYS A 171 -9.44 -14.08 -16.65
CA CYS A 171 -10.53 -13.16 -16.97
C CYS A 171 -11.65 -13.85 -17.77
N ALA A 172 -11.32 -14.83 -18.58
CA ALA A 172 -12.28 -15.63 -19.38
C ALA A 172 -13.06 -16.67 -18.54
N ASP A 173 -12.68 -16.94 -17.28
CA ASP A 173 -13.46 -17.82 -16.40
C ASP A 173 -14.85 -17.22 -16.22
N PRO A 174 -15.94 -17.96 -16.53
CA PRO A 174 -17.32 -17.46 -16.41
C PRO A 174 -17.67 -16.99 -14.99
N ALA A 175 -16.99 -17.51 -13.98
CA ALA A 175 -17.16 -17.07 -12.59
C ALA A 175 -16.35 -15.81 -12.24
N CYS A 176 -15.39 -15.39 -13.05
CA CYS A 176 -14.64 -14.17 -12.82
C CYS A 176 -15.55 -12.95 -12.92
N LYS A 177 -15.67 -12.18 -11.86
CA LYS A 177 -16.56 -11.02 -11.79
C LYS A 177 -15.84 -9.72 -11.55
N LEU A 178 -14.83 -9.74 -10.69
CA LEU A 178 -14.14 -8.58 -10.16
C LEU A 178 -12.63 -8.78 -10.27
N VAL A 179 -11.92 -7.76 -10.74
CA VAL A 179 -10.46 -7.73 -10.74
C VAL A 179 -10.00 -6.68 -9.74
N PHE A 180 -9.14 -7.06 -8.80
CA PHE A 180 -8.33 -6.12 -8.03
C PHE A 180 -7.02 -5.89 -8.76
N TRP A 181 -6.83 -4.67 -9.27
CA TRP A 181 -5.62 -4.24 -9.97
C TRP A 181 -4.85 -3.24 -9.11
N CYS A 182 -3.71 -3.65 -8.57
CA CYS A 182 -2.87 -2.79 -7.73
C CYS A 182 -1.93 -1.95 -8.62
N ASN A 183 -2.08 -0.63 -8.59
CA ASN A 183 -1.37 0.32 -9.45
C ASN A 183 -0.92 1.60 -8.71
N PRO A 184 0.31 1.73 -8.25
CA PRO A 184 1.44 0.79 -8.36
C PRO A 184 1.26 -0.49 -7.56
N GLN A 185 2.00 -1.53 -7.97
CA GLN A 185 1.85 -2.86 -7.40
C GLN A 185 2.59 -3.00 -6.05
N ASN A 186 1.91 -3.53 -5.06
CA ASN A 186 2.46 -3.92 -3.77
C ASN A 186 2.34 -5.46 -3.64
N PRO A 187 3.44 -6.20 -3.36
CA PRO A 187 4.67 -5.75 -2.72
C PRO A 187 5.83 -5.39 -3.67
N THR A 188 5.73 -5.65 -4.97
CA THR A 188 6.88 -5.52 -5.87
C THR A 188 7.34 -4.07 -6.11
N GLY A 189 6.48 -3.08 -5.84
CA GLY A 189 6.75 -1.67 -6.08
C GLY A 189 6.78 -1.26 -7.56
N ARG A 190 6.34 -2.16 -8.46
CA ARG A 190 6.28 -1.90 -9.90
C ARG A 190 5.27 -0.80 -10.24
N MET A 191 5.69 0.16 -11.03
CA MET A 191 4.81 1.04 -11.79
C MET A 191 4.54 0.41 -13.16
N TRP A 192 3.28 0.20 -13.50
CA TRP A 192 2.91 -0.34 -14.81
C TRP A 192 3.16 0.68 -15.91
N THR A 193 3.67 0.22 -17.06
CA THR A 193 3.77 1.04 -18.26
C THR A 193 2.37 1.31 -18.84
N GLU A 194 2.25 2.35 -19.66
CA GLU A 194 0.98 2.63 -20.33
C GLU A 194 0.54 1.47 -21.25
N GLU A 195 1.49 0.80 -21.88
CA GLU A 195 1.23 -0.37 -22.70
C GLU A 195 0.68 -1.53 -21.89
N GLU A 196 1.29 -1.83 -20.72
CA GLU A 196 0.80 -2.87 -19.80
C GLU A 196 -0.61 -2.53 -19.29
N LEU A 197 -0.86 -1.27 -18.93
CA LEU A 197 -2.19 -0.82 -18.48
C LEU A 197 -3.24 -0.94 -19.58
N ARG A 198 -2.92 -0.51 -20.82
CA ARG A 198 -3.83 -0.62 -21.96
C ARG A 198 -4.15 -2.07 -22.29
N LYS A 199 -3.14 -2.96 -22.25
CA LYS A 199 -3.35 -4.39 -22.49
C LYS A 199 -4.23 -5.03 -21.40
N ALA A 200 -3.97 -4.73 -20.12
CA ALA A 200 -4.82 -5.19 -19.03
C ALA A 200 -6.25 -4.66 -19.16
N ALA A 201 -6.40 -3.37 -19.46
CA ALA A 201 -7.69 -2.73 -19.66
C ALA A 201 -8.50 -3.42 -20.78
N ALA A 202 -7.88 -3.62 -21.95
CA ALA A 202 -8.54 -4.27 -23.10
C ALA A 202 -9.03 -5.70 -22.76
N ILE A 203 -8.26 -6.45 -21.97
CA ILE A 203 -8.66 -7.78 -21.50
C ILE A 203 -9.86 -7.67 -20.54
N MET A 204 -9.79 -6.81 -19.53
CA MET A 204 -10.87 -6.65 -18.55
C MET A 204 -12.17 -6.15 -19.18
N GLU A 205 -12.09 -5.23 -20.15
CA GLU A 205 -13.22 -4.73 -20.93
C GLU A 205 -13.83 -5.81 -21.82
N LYS A 206 -13.01 -6.60 -22.52
CA LYS A 206 -13.44 -7.73 -23.36
C LYS A 206 -14.34 -8.71 -22.61
N TYR A 207 -14.00 -9.00 -21.36
CA TYR A 207 -14.78 -9.91 -20.51
C TYR A 207 -15.79 -9.20 -19.61
N ASN A 208 -15.99 -7.88 -19.80
CA ASN A 208 -17.00 -7.07 -19.11
C ASN A 208 -16.92 -7.14 -17.57
N LEU A 209 -15.71 -7.17 -17.02
CA LEU A 209 -15.43 -7.34 -15.59
C LEU A 209 -15.55 -6.01 -14.83
N TRP A 210 -15.91 -6.10 -13.54
CA TRP A 210 -15.68 -4.99 -12.63
C TRP A 210 -14.19 -4.86 -12.34
N VAL A 211 -13.69 -3.63 -12.27
CA VAL A 211 -12.28 -3.34 -12.00
C VAL A 211 -12.19 -2.39 -10.81
N VAL A 212 -11.54 -2.83 -9.76
CA VAL A 212 -11.09 -1.97 -8.66
C VAL A 212 -9.60 -1.74 -8.83
N SER A 213 -9.23 -0.55 -9.27
CA SER A 213 -7.84 -0.10 -9.34
C SER A 213 -7.46 0.47 -7.98
N ASP A 214 -6.66 -0.29 -7.22
CA ASP A 214 -6.09 0.20 -5.96
C ASP A 214 -4.85 1.02 -6.26
N GLU A 215 -4.99 2.34 -6.16
CA GLU A 215 -3.97 3.32 -6.47
C GLU A 215 -3.47 4.05 -5.21
N ILE A 216 -3.51 3.38 -4.05
CA ILE A 216 -3.10 3.97 -2.76
C ILE A 216 -1.63 4.44 -2.74
N HIS A 217 -0.79 3.88 -3.61
CA HIS A 217 0.63 4.21 -3.73
C HIS A 217 0.94 5.19 -4.88
N CYS A 218 -0.07 5.74 -5.55
CA CYS A 218 0.08 6.55 -6.78
C CYS A 218 0.99 7.77 -6.61
N ASP A 219 0.99 8.41 -5.45
CA ASP A 219 1.83 9.57 -5.16
C ASP A 219 3.31 9.21 -4.88
N LEU A 220 3.57 7.95 -4.59
CA LEU A 220 4.91 7.47 -4.21
C LEU A 220 5.70 6.97 -5.41
N ILE A 221 5.42 7.51 -6.59
CA ILE A 221 6.23 7.32 -7.80
C ILE A 221 7.49 8.17 -7.69
N ARG A 222 8.63 7.56 -7.98
CA ARG A 222 9.96 8.15 -7.82
C ARG A 222 10.75 8.07 -9.12
N CYS A 223 12.03 8.41 -9.08
CA CYS A 223 12.95 8.31 -10.22
C CYS A 223 12.50 9.11 -11.45
N GLY A 224 11.86 10.28 -11.25
CA GLY A 224 11.41 11.17 -12.33
C GLY A 224 10.24 10.63 -13.16
N ARG A 225 9.59 9.55 -12.75
CA ARG A 225 8.43 9.00 -13.41
C ARG A 225 7.13 9.60 -12.89
N ARG A 226 6.05 9.42 -13.65
CA ARG A 226 4.71 9.91 -13.32
C ARG A 226 3.71 8.76 -13.33
N HIS A 227 2.83 8.73 -12.34
CA HIS A 227 1.73 7.75 -12.26
C HIS A 227 0.76 7.90 -13.44
N ILE A 228 0.28 6.78 -13.92
CA ILE A 228 -0.79 6.71 -14.92
C ILE A 228 -1.98 6.02 -14.26
N PRO A 229 -3.03 6.75 -13.87
CA PRO A 229 -4.25 6.13 -13.37
C PRO A 229 -4.86 5.17 -14.38
N MET A 230 -5.41 4.04 -13.91
CA MET A 230 -6.16 3.12 -14.77
C MET A 230 -7.29 3.85 -15.52
N ALA A 231 -7.86 4.87 -14.89
CA ALA A 231 -8.91 5.71 -15.44
C ALA A 231 -8.50 6.47 -16.72
N LYS A 232 -7.21 6.68 -16.97
CA LYS A 232 -6.71 7.30 -18.21
C LYS A 232 -6.65 6.34 -19.39
N VAL A 233 -6.56 5.06 -19.14
CA VAL A 233 -6.58 4.03 -20.19
C VAL A 233 -7.95 3.40 -20.39
N MET A 234 -8.81 3.41 -19.36
CA MET A 234 -10.21 2.98 -19.38
C MET A 234 -11.14 4.20 -19.36
N THR A 235 -11.08 5.08 -20.37
CA THR A 235 -11.72 6.40 -20.34
C THR A 235 -13.23 6.36 -20.14
N ASP A 236 -13.93 5.46 -20.83
CA ASP A 236 -15.39 5.40 -20.87
C ASP A 236 -15.96 4.12 -20.21
N TYR A 237 -15.09 3.32 -19.59
CA TYR A 237 -15.53 2.06 -19.00
C TYR A 237 -16.30 2.28 -17.68
N PRO A 238 -17.61 1.98 -17.63
CA PRO A 238 -18.42 2.31 -16.45
C PRO A 238 -18.13 1.47 -15.23
N LYS A 239 -17.58 0.25 -15.42
CA LYS A 239 -17.29 -0.70 -14.33
C LYS A 239 -15.93 -0.49 -13.68
N LEU A 240 -15.29 0.67 -13.89
CA LEU A 240 -14.06 1.05 -13.20
C LEU A 240 -14.36 1.78 -11.90
N ILE A 241 -13.70 1.32 -10.84
CA ILE A 241 -13.61 1.98 -9.54
C ILE A 241 -12.14 2.30 -9.28
N THR A 242 -11.81 3.56 -8.97
CA THR A 242 -10.45 3.98 -8.61
C THR A 242 -10.38 4.29 -7.13
N CYS A 243 -9.44 3.68 -6.41
CA CYS A 243 -9.25 3.84 -4.98
C CYS A 243 -7.93 4.57 -4.69
N MET A 244 -7.99 5.74 -4.08
CA MET A 244 -6.83 6.56 -3.70
C MET A 244 -6.94 7.04 -2.26
N ALA A 245 -5.83 7.34 -1.60
CA ALA A 245 -5.87 7.85 -0.23
C ALA A 245 -4.63 8.68 0.09
N PRO A 246 -4.75 9.73 0.94
CA PRO A 246 -3.60 10.48 1.43
C PRO A 246 -2.79 9.71 2.48
N SER A 247 -3.27 8.56 2.91
CA SER A 247 -2.74 7.79 4.04
C SER A 247 -1.30 7.32 3.85
N LYS A 248 -0.95 6.84 2.66
CA LYS A 248 0.42 6.40 2.35
C LYS A 248 1.32 7.56 1.95
N THR A 249 0.77 8.52 1.23
CA THR A 249 1.49 9.71 0.74
C THR A 249 1.98 10.60 1.86
N PHE A 250 1.12 10.86 2.86
CA PHE A 250 1.34 11.85 3.90
C PHE A 250 1.38 11.28 5.33
N ASN A 251 1.51 9.95 5.45
CA ASN A 251 1.53 9.26 6.75
C ASN A 251 0.29 9.51 7.60
N LEU A 252 -0.90 9.42 7.00
CA LEU A 252 -2.18 9.73 7.64
C LEU A 252 -3.08 8.50 7.85
N ALA A 253 -2.52 7.28 7.87
CA ALA A 253 -3.32 6.05 7.96
C ALA A 253 -4.25 6.03 9.19
N GLY A 254 -3.76 6.50 10.34
CA GLY A 254 -4.53 6.57 11.58
C GLY A 254 -5.70 7.56 11.57
N LEU A 255 -5.74 8.49 10.58
CA LEU A 255 -6.86 9.42 10.40
C LEU A 255 -7.99 8.84 9.53
N ALA A 256 -7.83 7.63 9.01
CA ALA A 256 -8.91 6.87 8.39
C ALA A 256 -9.73 7.67 7.35
N PHE A 257 -9.13 7.95 6.17
CA PHE A 257 -9.76 8.68 5.06
C PHE A 257 -9.27 8.19 3.70
N SER A 258 -10.20 7.89 2.79
CA SER A 258 -9.89 7.42 1.43
C SER A 258 -10.90 7.94 0.40
N ASN A 259 -10.46 8.06 -0.83
CA ASN A 259 -11.20 8.52 -1.99
C ASN A 259 -11.55 7.32 -2.88
N ILE A 260 -12.82 7.10 -3.13
CA ILE A 260 -13.33 6.02 -3.97
C ILE A 260 -14.12 6.65 -5.11
N ILE A 261 -13.55 6.62 -6.31
CA ILE A 261 -14.13 7.20 -7.51
C ILE A 261 -14.89 6.12 -8.26
N ILE A 262 -16.22 6.19 -8.26
CA ILE A 262 -17.11 5.20 -8.84
C ILE A 262 -17.85 5.81 -10.03
N ARG A 263 -17.62 5.29 -11.24
CA ARG A 263 -18.26 5.79 -12.46
C ARG A 263 -19.71 5.37 -12.58
N ASP A 264 -20.02 4.10 -12.29
CA ASP A 264 -21.39 3.58 -12.40
C ASP A 264 -22.32 4.22 -11.36
N LYS A 265 -23.38 4.87 -11.84
CA LYS A 265 -24.35 5.60 -11.01
C LYS A 265 -25.11 4.66 -10.06
N THR A 266 -25.44 3.49 -10.51
CA THR A 266 -26.23 2.51 -9.74
C THR A 266 -25.37 1.94 -8.60
N LEU A 267 -24.13 1.51 -8.93
CA LEU A 267 -23.18 1.06 -7.93
C LEU A 267 -22.89 2.16 -6.90
N ARG A 268 -22.69 3.38 -7.36
CA ARG A 268 -22.46 4.54 -6.49
C ARG A 268 -23.58 4.77 -5.47
N GLY A 269 -24.84 4.62 -5.90
CA GLY A 269 -26.00 4.66 -5.01
C GLY A 269 -25.97 3.57 -3.95
N ARG A 270 -25.77 2.31 -4.37
CA ARG A 270 -25.66 1.15 -3.46
C ARG A 270 -24.48 1.30 -2.49
N PHE A 271 -23.33 1.81 -2.98
CA PHE A 271 -22.15 2.04 -2.17
C PHE A 271 -22.42 3.08 -1.09
N ARG A 272 -22.98 4.24 -1.43
CA ARG A 272 -23.33 5.28 -0.46
C ARG A 272 -24.38 4.86 0.56
N ASP A 273 -25.31 3.98 0.18
CA ASP A 273 -26.29 3.45 1.13
C ASP A 273 -25.64 2.55 2.18
N ARG A 274 -24.59 1.81 1.80
CA ARG A 274 -23.80 0.99 2.74
C ARG A 274 -22.81 1.82 3.56
N ASP A 275 -22.32 2.94 3.04
CA ASP A 275 -21.44 3.86 3.78
C ASP A 275 -22.09 4.38 5.08
N LYS A 276 -23.40 4.35 5.17
CA LYS A 276 -24.13 4.66 6.42
C LYS A 276 -23.69 3.79 7.60
N LEU A 277 -23.12 2.62 7.34
CA LEU A 277 -22.56 1.72 8.36
C LEU A 277 -21.26 2.28 8.98
N PHE A 278 -20.51 3.10 8.25
CA PHE A 278 -19.25 3.69 8.74
C PHE A 278 -19.46 5.01 9.52
N GLY A 279 -20.69 5.52 9.53
CA GLY A 279 -21.01 6.81 10.14
C GLY A 279 -20.59 8.00 9.26
N MET A 280 -20.54 9.17 9.86
CA MET A 280 -20.16 10.39 9.17
C MET A 280 -18.62 10.57 9.16
N VAL A 281 -18.16 11.44 8.27
CA VAL A 281 -16.73 11.75 8.14
C VAL A 281 -16.19 12.36 9.43
N ASN A 282 -15.03 11.89 9.87
CA ASN A 282 -14.33 12.48 10.99
C ASN A 282 -13.78 13.88 10.59
N PRO A 283 -14.09 14.95 11.34
CA PRO A 283 -13.66 16.30 11.01
C PRO A 283 -12.13 16.47 10.97
N MET A 284 -11.38 15.76 11.79
CA MET A 284 -9.92 15.81 11.77
C MET A 284 -9.37 15.14 10.50
N SER A 285 -9.96 14.02 10.09
CA SER A 285 -9.59 13.29 8.86
C SER A 285 -9.81 14.17 7.61
N LEU A 286 -10.97 14.81 7.51
CA LEU A 286 -11.28 15.71 6.40
C LEU A 286 -10.35 16.92 6.37
N THR A 287 -10.08 17.53 7.53
CA THR A 287 -9.17 18.67 7.65
C THR A 287 -7.75 18.30 7.22
N ALA A 288 -7.23 17.15 7.68
CA ALA A 288 -5.90 16.68 7.33
C ALA A 288 -5.79 16.33 5.84
N ALA A 289 -6.77 15.58 5.30
CA ALA A 289 -6.77 15.19 3.89
C ALA A 289 -6.85 16.41 2.95
N LYS A 290 -7.68 17.41 3.27
CA LYS A 290 -7.74 18.65 2.52
C LYS A 290 -6.40 19.39 2.56
N ALA A 291 -5.83 19.58 3.74
CA ALA A 291 -4.56 20.29 3.91
C ALA A 291 -3.40 19.55 3.20
N ALA A 292 -3.41 18.22 3.19
CA ALA A 292 -2.43 17.39 2.50
C ALA A 292 -2.41 17.69 1.00
N TYR A 293 -3.57 17.64 0.35
CA TYR A 293 -3.66 17.92 -1.10
C TYR A 293 -3.47 19.40 -1.46
N GLU A 294 -3.84 20.34 -0.59
CA GLU A 294 -3.65 21.77 -0.86
C GLU A 294 -2.22 22.26 -0.61
N ARG A 295 -1.54 21.71 0.40
CA ARG A 295 -0.32 22.31 0.94
C ARG A 295 0.83 21.33 1.18
N GLY A 296 0.59 20.01 1.07
CA GLY A 296 1.60 18.98 1.36
C GLY A 296 2.62 18.75 0.26
N GLY A 297 2.49 19.40 -0.91
CA GLY A 297 3.30 19.09 -2.10
C GLY A 297 4.81 19.24 -1.88
N ALA A 298 5.26 20.30 -1.21
CA ALA A 298 6.70 20.49 -0.96
C ALA A 298 7.29 19.43 -0.02
N TRP A 299 6.55 19.02 1.00
CA TRP A 299 6.96 17.92 1.88
C TRP A 299 7.00 16.59 1.12
N HIS A 300 6.01 16.33 0.28
CA HIS A 300 5.93 15.13 -0.55
C HIS A 300 7.13 15.00 -1.51
N GLU A 301 7.53 16.08 -2.19
CA GLU A 301 8.71 16.05 -3.06
C GLU A 301 10.00 15.81 -2.26
N ALA A 302 10.14 16.44 -1.09
CA ALA A 302 11.29 16.20 -0.21
C ALA A 302 11.31 14.75 0.33
N LEU A 303 10.15 14.18 0.66
CA LEU A 303 10.02 12.77 1.05
C LEU A 303 10.50 11.83 -0.05
N LYS A 304 10.05 12.04 -1.30
CA LYS A 304 10.47 11.19 -2.44
C LYS A 304 11.99 11.23 -2.63
N ALA A 305 12.59 12.39 -2.55
CA ALA A 305 14.05 12.53 -2.65
C ALA A 305 14.79 11.79 -1.53
N TYR A 306 14.28 11.86 -0.29
CA TYR A 306 14.85 11.12 0.84
C TYR A 306 14.72 9.61 0.67
N LEU A 307 13.56 9.15 0.21
CA LEU A 307 13.30 7.74 -0.09
C LEU A 307 14.22 7.20 -1.19
N ASP A 308 14.46 7.96 -2.27
CA ASP A 308 15.42 7.57 -3.31
C ASP A 308 16.82 7.32 -2.72
N GLY A 309 17.26 8.19 -1.80
CA GLY A 309 18.49 7.98 -1.06
C GLY A 309 18.48 6.73 -0.16
N ASN A 310 17.35 6.42 0.47
CA ASN A 310 17.21 5.21 1.28
C ASN A 310 17.27 3.94 0.42
N PHE A 311 16.59 3.92 -0.72
CA PHE A 311 16.64 2.78 -1.66
C PHE A 311 18.05 2.55 -2.22
N ALA A 312 18.76 3.63 -2.60
CA ALA A 312 20.15 3.55 -3.06
C ALA A 312 21.05 2.96 -1.98
N PHE A 313 20.91 3.47 -0.74
CA PHE A 313 21.67 2.98 0.42
C PHE A 313 21.43 1.48 0.69
N VAL A 314 20.19 1.03 0.66
CA VAL A 314 19.84 -0.38 0.88
C VAL A 314 20.37 -1.27 -0.24
N LYS A 315 20.24 -0.83 -1.50
CA LYS A 315 20.77 -1.55 -2.67
C LYS A 315 22.29 -1.73 -2.59
N GLU A 316 22.99 -0.67 -2.24
CA GLU A 316 24.46 -0.70 -2.08
C GLU A 316 24.86 -1.61 -0.92
N PHE A 317 24.13 -1.56 0.20
CA PHE A 317 24.37 -2.42 1.34
C PHE A 317 24.26 -3.90 0.96
N PHE A 318 23.16 -4.31 0.32
CA PHE A 318 22.99 -5.71 -0.11
C PHE A 318 24.07 -6.14 -1.10
N ALA A 319 24.39 -5.31 -2.08
CA ALA A 319 25.43 -5.63 -3.07
C ALA A 319 26.81 -5.90 -2.42
N ARG A 320 27.11 -5.21 -1.33
CA ARG A 320 28.40 -5.35 -0.61
C ARG A 320 28.37 -6.49 0.42
N GLU A 321 27.29 -6.58 1.21
CA GLU A 321 27.27 -7.42 2.42
C GLU A 321 26.57 -8.77 2.20
N LEU A 322 25.64 -8.83 1.26
CA LEU A 322 24.83 -10.01 0.93
C LEU A 322 24.61 -10.09 -0.59
N PRO A 323 25.66 -10.36 -1.39
CA PRO A 323 25.60 -10.30 -2.86
C PRO A 323 24.63 -11.30 -3.47
N GLU A 324 24.24 -12.36 -2.76
CA GLU A 324 23.25 -13.33 -3.19
C GLU A 324 21.79 -12.85 -3.04
N ALA A 325 21.56 -11.81 -2.21
CA ALA A 325 20.24 -11.18 -2.09
C ALA A 325 19.92 -10.37 -3.35
N VAL A 326 18.73 -10.60 -3.91
CA VAL A 326 18.30 -9.88 -5.13
C VAL A 326 17.28 -8.81 -4.77
N MET A 327 17.65 -7.57 -5.04
CA MET A 327 16.77 -6.41 -4.90
C MET A 327 16.95 -5.49 -6.10
N TYR A 328 15.85 -5.10 -6.74
CA TYR A 328 15.85 -3.94 -7.65
C TYR A 328 15.27 -2.72 -6.94
N ILE A 329 15.63 -1.52 -7.38
CA ILE A 329 15.01 -0.29 -6.87
C ILE A 329 13.69 -0.11 -7.62
N PRO A 330 12.54 -0.26 -6.94
CA PRO A 330 11.26 -0.13 -7.60
C PRO A 330 10.97 1.34 -7.94
N GLU A 331 10.11 1.55 -8.92
CA GLU A 331 9.72 2.89 -9.34
C GLU A 331 8.77 3.57 -8.36
N ALA A 332 8.10 2.78 -7.53
CA ALA A 332 7.05 3.26 -6.62
C ALA A 332 7.17 2.71 -5.22
N THR A 333 6.37 3.23 -4.32
CA THR A 333 6.25 2.88 -2.91
C THR A 333 7.48 3.29 -2.08
N TYR A 334 7.42 3.06 -0.80
CA TYR A 334 8.57 3.09 0.14
C TYR A 334 8.93 1.70 0.67
N LEU A 335 8.47 0.65 -0.05
CA LEU A 335 8.61 -0.74 0.35
C LEU A 335 9.61 -1.43 -0.58
N ALA A 336 10.65 -2.01 -0.01
CA ALA A 336 11.62 -2.79 -0.75
C ALA A 336 11.22 -4.27 -0.72
N TRP A 337 11.14 -4.90 -1.90
CA TRP A 337 10.89 -6.32 -2.08
C TRP A 337 12.20 -7.02 -2.37
N VAL A 338 12.64 -7.88 -1.44
CA VAL A 338 13.99 -8.49 -1.46
C VAL A 338 13.87 -10.01 -1.49
N ASP A 339 14.49 -10.63 -2.47
CA ASP A 339 14.63 -12.07 -2.58
C ASP A 339 15.87 -12.55 -1.80
N LEU A 340 15.66 -13.37 -0.79
CA LEU A 340 16.67 -14.03 0.03
C LEU A 340 16.77 -15.54 -0.21
N GLY A 341 16.12 -16.06 -1.25
CA GLY A 341 16.04 -17.49 -1.52
C GLY A 341 17.39 -18.18 -1.74
N LYS A 342 18.46 -17.41 -2.05
CA LYS A 342 19.83 -17.92 -2.09
C LYS A 342 20.62 -17.69 -0.78
N CYS A 343 20.08 -16.90 0.13
CA CYS A 343 20.75 -16.55 1.38
C CYS A 343 20.38 -17.49 2.53
N LEU A 344 19.18 -18.05 2.50
CA LEU A 344 18.60 -18.89 3.57
C LEU A 344 17.85 -20.08 2.95
N PRO A 345 17.66 -21.19 3.69
CA PRO A 345 16.84 -22.32 3.25
C PRO A 345 15.42 -21.90 2.87
N GLU A 346 14.85 -22.56 1.86
CA GLU A 346 13.53 -22.22 1.29
C GLU A 346 12.39 -22.32 2.30
N ASP A 347 12.50 -23.21 3.28
CA ASP A 347 11.51 -23.44 4.33
C ASP A 347 11.66 -22.52 5.55
N THR A 348 12.58 -21.54 5.50
CA THR A 348 12.80 -20.59 6.59
C THR A 348 11.58 -19.69 6.76
N ASP A 349 11.00 -19.68 7.97
CA ASP A 349 10.06 -18.63 8.38
C ASP A 349 10.83 -17.32 8.57
N LEU A 350 10.87 -16.49 7.52
CA LEU A 350 11.69 -15.28 7.48
C LEU A 350 11.32 -14.26 8.57
N PRO A 351 10.03 -13.94 8.82
CA PRO A 351 9.66 -13.06 9.92
C PRO A 351 10.14 -13.58 11.29
N ASP A 352 9.93 -14.86 11.59
CA ASP A 352 10.35 -15.46 12.85
C ASP A 352 11.88 -15.52 12.96
N PHE A 353 12.57 -15.87 11.87
CA PHE A 353 14.04 -15.89 11.81
C PHE A 353 14.62 -14.51 12.15
N PHE A 354 14.19 -13.45 11.49
CA PHE A 354 14.76 -12.12 11.72
C PHE A 354 14.36 -11.52 13.06
N ALA A 355 13.16 -11.81 13.55
CA ALA A 355 12.78 -11.38 14.89
C ALA A 355 13.66 -12.02 15.98
N ASN A 356 13.92 -13.33 15.87
CA ASN A 356 14.70 -14.08 16.87
C ASN A 356 16.22 -13.94 16.72
N LYS A 357 16.74 -13.80 15.49
CA LYS A 357 18.19 -13.83 15.24
C LYS A 357 18.80 -12.44 15.02
N ALA A 358 17.97 -11.47 14.64
CA ALA A 358 18.42 -10.12 14.32
C ALA A 358 17.75 -9.01 15.14
N GLY A 359 16.64 -9.28 15.83
CA GLY A 359 15.83 -8.25 16.46
C GLY A 359 15.26 -7.26 15.43
N VAL A 360 14.87 -7.76 14.24
CA VAL A 360 14.27 -6.97 13.17
C VAL A 360 12.88 -7.53 12.87
N LEU A 361 11.88 -6.66 12.94
CA LEU A 361 10.52 -6.98 12.54
C LEU A 361 10.32 -6.60 11.07
N LEU A 362 9.90 -7.54 10.27
CA LEU A 362 9.63 -7.38 8.83
C LEU A 362 8.47 -8.25 8.40
N GLU A 363 7.95 -8.00 7.21
CA GLU A 363 6.97 -8.86 6.56
C GLU A 363 7.65 -9.72 5.49
N GLY A 364 7.20 -10.96 5.33
CA GLY A 364 7.78 -11.86 4.31
C GLY A 364 7.07 -13.20 4.20
N GLY A 365 7.41 -13.91 3.14
CA GLY A 365 6.85 -15.23 2.86
C GLY A 365 5.37 -15.24 2.51
N ASN A 366 4.82 -16.43 2.36
CA ASN A 366 3.43 -16.66 1.98
C ASN A 366 2.43 -16.46 3.14
N GLY A 367 2.88 -16.16 4.35
CA GLY A 367 2.02 -15.91 5.50
C GLY A 367 1.32 -14.55 5.45
N LEU A 368 1.98 -13.54 4.87
CA LEU A 368 1.46 -12.16 4.78
C LEU A 368 1.17 -11.72 3.34
N PHE A 369 1.73 -12.43 2.37
CA PHE A 369 1.49 -12.20 0.94
C PHE A 369 0.89 -13.43 0.30
N VAL A 370 0.05 -13.20 -0.70
CA VAL A 370 -0.61 -14.27 -1.45
C VAL A 370 0.24 -14.63 -2.66
N GLY A 371 0.57 -15.92 -2.79
CA GLY A 371 1.24 -16.52 -3.94
C GLY A 371 2.68 -16.05 -4.19
N ASN A 372 3.53 -16.97 -4.61
CA ASN A 372 4.94 -16.78 -5.02
C ASN A 372 5.76 -15.75 -4.20
N ALA A 373 5.56 -15.72 -2.89
CA ALA A 373 6.31 -14.89 -1.95
C ALA A 373 7.33 -15.66 -1.09
N ALA A 374 7.48 -16.99 -1.29
CA ALA A 374 8.48 -17.79 -0.58
C ALA A 374 9.89 -17.24 -0.85
N GLY A 375 10.72 -17.15 0.19
CA GLY A 375 12.06 -16.59 0.10
C GLY A 375 12.14 -15.05 0.04
N TYR A 376 11.01 -14.35 -0.05
CA TYR A 376 10.97 -12.89 -0.11
C TYR A 376 10.67 -12.24 1.23
N ILE A 377 11.27 -11.07 1.43
CA ILE A 377 10.90 -10.14 2.51
C ILE A 377 10.48 -8.80 1.93
N ARG A 378 9.60 -8.09 2.67
CA ARG A 378 9.27 -6.70 2.40
C ARG A 378 9.79 -5.80 3.53
N LEU A 379 10.62 -4.84 3.18
CA LEU A 379 11.19 -3.87 4.11
C LEU A 379 10.54 -2.49 3.91
N ASN A 380 10.03 -1.92 4.96
CA ASN A 380 9.63 -0.51 4.97
C ASN A 380 10.88 0.38 5.07
N LEU A 381 11.07 1.27 4.10
CA LEU A 381 12.20 2.20 4.04
C LEU A 381 11.79 3.64 4.36
N ALA A 382 10.54 3.89 4.76
CA ALA A 382 10.06 5.21 5.16
C ALA A 382 10.42 5.52 6.62
N MET A 383 11.73 5.54 6.90
CA MET A 383 12.30 5.81 8.22
C MET A 383 13.70 6.45 8.11
N PRO A 384 14.21 7.06 9.19
CA PRO A 384 15.59 7.57 9.23
C PRO A 384 16.62 6.54 8.78
N ARG A 385 17.57 6.95 7.94
CA ARG A 385 18.58 6.05 7.36
C ARG A 385 19.46 5.36 8.41
N SER A 386 19.66 5.99 9.55
CA SER A 386 20.39 5.40 10.69
C SER A 386 19.69 4.15 11.23
N ILE A 387 18.35 4.16 11.29
CA ILE A 387 17.55 3.00 11.73
C ILE A 387 17.64 1.89 10.69
N ILE A 388 17.50 2.21 9.39
CA ILE A 388 17.66 1.24 8.29
C ILE A 388 19.03 0.56 8.38
N GLY A 389 20.11 1.36 8.53
CA GLY A 389 21.48 0.85 8.63
C GLY A 389 21.67 -0.11 9.80
N THR A 390 21.05 0.16 10.95
CA THR A 390 21.06 -0.74 12.10
C THR A 390 20.37 -2.07 11.80
N GLY A 391 19.18 -2.02 11.20
CA GLY A 391 18.41 -3.21 10.82
C GLY A 391 19.18 -4.09 9.82
N LEU A 392 19.68 -3.49 8.75
CA LEU A 392 20.43 -4.21 7.70
C LEU A 392 21.70 -4.89 8.24
N LYS A 393 22.47 -4.23 9.12
CA LYS A 393 23.65 -4.84 9.75
C LYS A 393 23.29 -6.08 10.55
N ARG A 394 22.26 -5.98 11.41
CA ARG A 394 21.77 -7.10 12.21
C ARG A 394 21.29 -8.26 11.33
N MET A 395 20.58 -7.97 10.25
CA MET A 395 20.10 -8.96 9.30
C MET A 395 21.26 -9.70 8.62
N ALA A 396 22.27 -8.96 8.12
CA ALA A 396 23.44 -9.54 7.46
C ALA A 396 24.23 -10.43 8.41
N GLU A 397 24.43 -10.01 9.65
CA GLU A 397 25.10 -10.82 10.68
C GLU A 397 24.32 -12.12 11.00
N ALA A 398 22.99 -12.04 11.07
CA ALA A 398 22.15 -13.21 11.33
C ALA A 398 22.24 -14.23 10.18
N ILE A 399 22.16 -13.77 8.93
CA ILE A 399 22.31 -14.63 7.74
C ILE A 399 23.69 -15.30 7.72
N ARG A 400 24.79 -14.53 7.90
CA ARG A 400 26.16 -15.11 7.92
C ARG A 400 26.35 -16.16 9.00
N ARG A 401 25.76 -15.94 10.18
CA ARG A 401 25.82 -16.95 11.27
C ARG A 401 25.05 -18.21 10.91
N GLU A 402 23.96 -18.11 10.15
CA GLU A 402 23.21 -19.28 9.72
C GLU A 402 23.96 -20.04 8.63
N GLN A 403 24.53 -19.36 7.65
CA GLN A 403 25.34 -19.94 6.57
C GLN A 403 26.64 -20.62 7.07
N ALA A 404 27.14 -20.23 8.24
CA ALA A 404 28.36 -20.80 8.83
C ALA A 404 28.12 -22.07 9.63
N LYS A 405 26.87 -22.53 9.78
CA LYS A 405 26.53 -23.81 10.43
C LYS A 405 26.65 -24.99 9.46
#